data_d7e04b4d1b4b2854946eb685e9a44154
#
_entry.id   d7e04b4d1b4b2854946eb685e9a44154
#
_cell.length_a   1.000
_cell.length_b   1.000
_cell.length_c   1.000
_cell.angle_alpha   90.00
_cell.angle_beta   90.00
_cell.angle_gamma   90.00
#
_symmetry.space_group_name_H-M   'P 1'
#
loop_
_entity.id
_entity.type
_entity.pdbx_description
1 polymer ?
#
loop_
_entity_poly.entity_id
_entity_poly.type
_entity_poly.pdbx_seq_one_letter_code
_entity_poly.pdbx_strand_id
1 'polypeptide(L)'
;MEEEILARLITFRRNVVLAIVLNTGRKMITDGSKILAGKLSGDLASFILRSSKEFLEGRDFGVKSFGEYQIYFEKIDIKRYLKAIGGELVEDVITLEEFMKMDKDNVIVVDVRSPREYKRGTIPRAINIPLFLDEEHELIGRTYKKEGREKAIDLALNILEKNLKRIIEEIKKLDRDKTVVVFCARGGLRSQIMATILRLAGFKVRRLVGGFKGYKLDSS
;
A
#
# COMPACT_ATOMS: atom_id res chain seq x y z
N MET A 1 12.12 -4.20 -5.14
CA MET A 1 11.86 -5.64 -4.87
C MET A 1 11.02 -5.84 -3.61
N GLU A 2 11.36 -5.23 -2.48
CA GLU A 2 10.58 -5.38 -1.23
C GLU A 2 9.19 -4.73 -1.31
N GLU A 3 9.05 -3.56 -1.93
CA GLU A 3 7.75 -2.89 -2.12
C GLU A 3 6.80 -3.66 -3.06
N GLU A 4 7.34 -4.31 -4.08
CA GLU A 4 6.55 -5.12 -5.01
C GLU A 4 6.10 -6.43 -4.36
N ILE A 5 6.94 -7.00 -3.50
CA ILE A 5 6.63 -8.18 -2.71
C ILE A 5 5.55 -7.84 -1.67
N LEU A 6 5.69 -6.72 -0.96
CA LEU A 6 4.72 -6.23 0.00
C LEU A 6 3.36 -5.94 -0.67
N ALA A 7 3.35 -5.29 -1.83
CA ALA A 7 2.13 -5.03 -2.58
C ALA A 7 1.41 -6.32 -3.00
N ARG A 8 2.16 -7.35 -3.43
CA ARG A 8 1.60 -8.66 -3.75
C ARG A 8 1.10 -9.41 -2.52
N LEU A 9 1.83 -9.34 -1.40
CA LEU A 9 1.43 -9.98 -0.14
C LEU A 9 0.12 -9.37 0.42
N ILE A 10 -0.04 -8.06 0.31
CA ILE A 10 -1.27 -7.34 0.72
C ILE A 10 -2.49 -7.80 -0.08
N THR A 11 -2.31 -8.10 -1.37
CA THR A 11 -3.39 -8.60 -2.24
C THR A 11 -3.80 -10.04 -1.91
N PHE A 12 -2.92 -10.84 -1.34
CA PHE A 12 -3.16 -12.28 -1.17
C PHE A 12 -4.03 -12.67 0.03
N ARG A 13 -4.25 -11.82 1.03
CA ARG A 13 -5.06 -12.08 2.25
C ARG A 13 -4.92 -13.48 2.88
N ARG A 14 -3.90 -14.25 2.51
CA ARG A 14 -3.63 -15.62 2.98
C ARG A 14 -2.26 -15.68 3.62
N ASN A 15 -2.09 -16.60 4.57
CA ASN A 15 -0.78 -16.87 5.13
C ASN A 15 0.17 -17.34 4.03
N VAL A 16 1.42 -16.91 4.11
CA VAL A 16 2.49 -17.32 3.21
C VAL A 16 3.68 -17.80 4.02
N VAL A 17 4.60 -18.48 3.36
CA VAL A 17 5.87 -18.92 3.97
C VAL A 17 7.01 -18.14 3.34
N LEU A 18 7.82 -17.52 4.18
CA LEU A 18 9.16 -17.05 3.84
C LEU A 18 10.14 -18.21 4.03
N ALA A 19 10.86 -18.57 2.99
CA ALA A 19 11.97 -19.50 3.05
C ALA A 19 13.28 -18.77 2.78
N ILE A 20 14.28 -18.99 3.64
CA ILE A 20 15.62 -18.43 3.52
C ILE A 20 16.63 -19.57 3.45
N VAL A 21 17.38 -19.66 2.36
CA VAL A 21 18.52 -20.59 2.22
C VAL A 21 19.70 -20.00 3.00
N LEU A 22 19.99 -20.52 4.17
CA LEU A 22 20.92 -19.93 5.14
C LEU A 22 22.35 -19.80 4.59
N ASN A 23 22.79 -20.81 3.82
CA ASN A 23 24.14 -20.84 3.22
C ASN A 23 24.35 -19.76 2.15
N THR A 24 23.28 -19.31 1.47
CA THR A 24 23.38 -18.40 0.32
C THR A 24 22.65 -17.08 0.50
N GLY A 25 21.85 -16.95 1.55
CA GLY A 25 20.98 -15.80 1.80
C GLY A 25 19.83 -15.65 0.80
N ARG A 26 19.65 -16.59 -0.13
CA ARG A 26 18.55 -16.56 -1.10
C ARG A 26 17.21 -16.71 -0.39
N LYS A 27 16.24 -15.93 -0.84
CA LYS A 27 14.90 -15.89 -0.23
C LYS A 27 13.83 -16.27 -1.23
N MET A 28 12.78 -16.91 -0.76
CA MET A 28 11.58 -17.24 -1.53
C MET A 28 10.34 -17.04 -0.66
N ILE A 29 9.29 -16.49 -1.25
CA ILE A 29 7.97 -16.41 -0.62
C ILE A 29 7.01 -17.26 -1.43
N THR A 30 6.24 -18.09 -0.75
CA THR A 30 5.30 -19.03 -1.37
C THR A 30 4.01 -19.16 -0.56
N ASP A 31 2.93 -19.48 -1.25
CA ASP A 31 1.65 -19.91 -0.67
C ASP A 31 1.55 -21.45 -0.55
N GLY A 32 2.66 -22.16 -0.72
CA GLY A 32 2.74 -23.62 -0.72
C GLY A 32 2.36 -24.28 -2.04
N SER A 33 1.79 -23.54 -3.00
CA SER A 33 1.44 -24.04 -4.34
C SER A 33 2.30 -23.41 -5.44
N LYS A 34 2.63 -22.13 -5.28
CA LYS A 34 3.44 -21.37 -6.24
C LYS A 34 4.42 -20.43 -5.56
N ILE A 35 5.43 -20.02 -6.31
CA ILE A 35 6.36 -18.97 -5.90
C ILE A 35 5.70 -17.61 -6.11
N LEU A 36 5.57 -16.83 -5.03
CA LEU A 36 5.03 -15.49 -5.06
C LEU A 36 6.13 -14.45 -5.28
N ALA A 37 7.32 -14.71 -4.71
CA ALA A 37 8.49 -13.86 -4.87
C ALA A 37 9.78 -14.67 -4.64
N GLY A 38 10.89 -14.19 -5.23
CA GLY A 38 12.21 -14.83 -5.16
C GLY A 38 12.60 -15.51 -6.46
N LYS A 39 13.90 -15.77 -6.60
CA LYS A 39 14.50 -16.38 -7.81
C LYS A 39 15.16 -17.73 -7.46
N LEU A 40 14.39 -18.66 -6.95
CA LEU A 40 14.81 -20.05 -6.77
C LEU A 40 14.14 -20.93 -7.84
N SER A 41 14.84 -21.93 -8.32
CA SER A 41 14.38 -22.84 -9.37
C SER A 41 14.88 -24.26 -9.12
N GLY A 42 14.40 -25.21 -9.92
CA GLY A 42 14.81 -26.61 -9.85
C GLY A 42 14.35 -27.34 -8.59
N ASP A 43 15.11 -28.35 -8.19
CA ASP A 43 14.74 -29.26 -7.08
C ASP A 43 14.68 -28.56 -5.75
N LEU A 44 15.54 -27.57 -5.51
CA LEU A 44 15.52 -26.78 -4.28
C LEU A 44 14.21 -25.99 -4.15
N ALA A 45 13.74 -25.34 -5.20
CA ALA A 45 12.47 -24.64 -5.19
C ALA A 45 11.29 -25.59 -4.99
N SER A 46 11.32 -26.75 -5.63
CA SER A 46 10.30 -27.79 -5.47
C SER A 46 10.27 -28.35 -4.04
N PHE A 47 11.43 -28.55 -3.43
CA PHE A 47 11.53 -28.94 -2.03
C PHE A 47 10.94 -27.89 -1.08
N ILE A 48 11.27 -26.61 -1.32
CA ILE A 48 10.74 -25.49 -0.51
C ILE A 48 9.22 -25.41 -0.64
N LEU A 49 8.65 -25.53 -1.84
CA LEU A 49 7.21 -25.51 -2.06
C LEU A 49 6.50 -26.63 -1.28
N ARG A 50 7.00 -27.86 -1.39
CA ARG A 50 6.42 -29.00 -0.65
C ARG A 50 6.53 -28.83 0.87
N SER A 51 7.69 -28.42 1.36
CA SER A 51 7.94 -28.22 2.79
C SER A 51 7.11 -27.08 3.36
N SER A 52 6.83 -26.05 2.58
CA SER A 52 6.05 -24.88 3.02
C SER A 52 4.62 -25.21 3.43
N LYS A 53 4.03 -26.27 2.88
CA LYS A 53 2.68 -26.72 3.26
C LYS A 53 2.58 -27.08 4.74
N GLU A 54 3.59 -27.78 5.27
CA GLU A 54 3.64 -28.15 6.69
C GLU A 54 3.65 -26.92 7.61
N PHE A 55 4.33 -25.84 7.20
CA PHE A 55 4.35 -24.58 7.96
C PHE A 55 3.04 -23.80 7.83
N LEU A 56 2.37 -23.85 6.69
CA LEU A 56 1.06 -23.23 6.55
C LEU A 56 -0.02 -23.90 7.41
N GLU A 57 0.09 -25.22 7.60
CA GLU A 57 -0.93 -26.02 8.28
C GLU A 57 -0.72 -26.10 9.80
N GLY A 58 0.53 -26.03 10.32
CA GLY A 58 0.72 -26.32 11.73
C GLY A 58 1.91 -25.70 12.45
N ARG A 59 2.98 -25.32 11.75
CA ARG A 59 4.20 -24.77 12.36
C ARG A 59 4.42 -23.33 11.99
N ASP A 60 4.79 -22.49 12.95
CA ASP A 60 5.05 -21.09 12.67
C ASP A 60 6.44 -20.86 12.06
N PHE A 61 7.45 -21.64 12.46
CA PHE A 61 8.81 -21.57 11.91
C PHE A 61 9.58 -22.89 12.09
N GLY A 62 10.70 -23.03 11.38
CA GLY A 62 11.60 -24.18 11.50
C GLY A 62 12.70 -24.18 10.47
N VAL A 63 13.64 -25.13 10.60
CA VAL A 63 14.72 -25.35 9.67
C VAL A 63 14.62 -26.76 9.10
N LYS A 64 14.85 -26.91 7.79
CA LYS A 64 14.96 -28.18 7.09
C LYS A 64 16.21 -28.20 6.22
N SER A 65 16.78 -29.40 6.03
CA SER A 65 17.94 -29.62 5.16
C SER A 65 17.53 -30.21 3.82
N PHE A 66 18.17 -29.78 2.75
CA PHE A 66 18.07 -30.37 1.42
C PHE A 66 19.46 -30.38 0.78
N GLY A 67 20.06 -31.57 0.68
CA GLY A 67 21.47 -31.71 0.31
C GLY A 67 22.37 -30.92 1.28
N GLU A 68 23.19 -30.05 0.73
CA GLU A 68 24.05 -29.13 1.50
C GLU A 68 23.35 -27.87 2.02
N TYR A 69 22.11 -27.64 1.61
CA TYR A 69 21.38 -26.43 1.95
C TYR A 69 20.63 -26.60 3.28
N GLN A 70 20.73 -25.59 4.14
CA GLN A 70 19.88 -25.41 5.29
C GLN A 70 18.90 -24.30 5.00
N ILE A 71 17.61 -24.58 5.13
CA ILE A 71 16.55 -23.66 4.77
C ILE A 71 15.72 -23.35 6.03
N TYR A 72 15.70 -22.09 6.40
CA TYR A 72 14.79 -21.56 7.41
C TYR A 72 13.45 -21.28 6.78
N PHE A 73 12.39 -21.71 7.43
CA PHE A 73 11.00 -21.46 7.04
C PHE A 73 10.31 -20.68 8.15
N GLU A 74 9.52 -19.71 7.75
CA GLU A 74 8.69 -18.92 8.66
C GLU A 74 7.32 -18.67 8.02
N LYS A 75 6.26 -19.08 8.72
CA LYS A 75 4.90 -18.72 8.36
C LYS A 75 4.66 -17.26 8.67
N ILE A 76 4.35 -16.48 7.66
CA ILE A 76 3.95 -15.09 7.81
C ILE A 76 2.42 -15.05 7.82
N ASP A 77 1.88 -14.82 9.01
CA ASP A 77 0.49 -14.38 9.13
C ASP A 77 0.41 -12.95 8.63
N ILE A 78 -0.12 -12.81 7.42
CA ILE A 78 -0.21 -11.50 6.76
C ILE A 78 -0.99 -10.50 7.63
N LYS A 79 -2.05 -10.92 8.32
CA LYS A 79 -2.84 -10.04 9.19
C LYS A 79 -2.01 -9.57 10.38
N ARG A 80 -1.29 -10.51 11.04
CA ARG A 80 -0.44 -10.21 12.18
C ARG A 80 0.77 -9.37 11.78
N TYR A 81 1.40 -9.69 10.65
CA TYR A 81 2.53 -8.96 10.12
C TYR A 81 2.15 -7.51 9.75
N LEU A 82 1.04 -7.32 9.06
CA LEU A 82 0.54 -5.99 8.69
C LEU A 82 0.13 -5.18 9.93
N LYS A 83 -0.41 -5.83 10.95
CA LYS A 83 -0.69 -5.21 12.24
C LYS A 83 0.60 -4.79 12.98
N ALA A 84 1.68 -5.57 12.88
CA ALA A 84 2.95 -5.29 13.55
C ALA A 84 3.75 -4.16 12.89
N ILE A 85 3.74 -4.04 11.55
CA ILE A 85 4.52 -3.03 10.82
C ILE A 85 3.81 -1.68 10.67
N GLY A 86 2.56 -1.56 11.07
CA GLY A 86 1.84 -0.29 10.93
C GLY A 86 0.46 -0.26 11.56
N GLY A 87 0.16 -1.25 12.39
CA GLY A 87 -1.00 -1.20 13.26
C GLY A 87 -2.37 -1.15 12.59
N GLU A 88 -2.50 -1.02 11.27
CA GLU A 88 -3.83 -0.87 10.63
C GLU A 88 -3.82 -0.94 9.10
N LEU A 89 -2.68 -1.19 8.44
CA LEU A 89 -2.51 -1.03 6.98
C LEU A 89 -3.43 -1.91 6.11
N VAL A 90 -3.99 -2.99 6.62
CA VAL A 90 -4.90 -3.87 5.85
C VAL A 90 -6.35 -3.38 5.94
N GLU A 91 -6.74 -2.81 7.06
CA GLU A 91 -8.05 -2.19 7.20
C GLU A 91 -8.12 -0.82 6.50
N ASP A 92 -6.95 -0.27 6.18
CA ASP A 92 -6.76 1.07 5.65
C ASP A 92 -6.83 1.20 4.12
N VAL A 93 -6.84 0.10 3.40
CA VAL A 93 -7.01 0.10 1.94
C VAL A 93 -8.36 -0.49 1.56
N ILE A 94 -8.93 0.03 0.50
CA ILE A 94 -10.19 -0.43 -0.05
C ILE A 94 -10.04 -0.62 -1.56
N THR A 95 -10.54 -1.74 -2.07
CA THR A 95 -10.62 -1.96 -3.51
C THR A 95 -11.74 -1.12 -4.12
N LEU A 96 -11.73 -0.96 -5.44
CA LEU A 96 -12.81 -0.24 -6.11
C LEU A 96 -14.16 -0.95 -5.94
N GLU A 97 -14.18 -2.28 -6.01
CA GLU A 97 -15.39 -3.07 -5.80
C GLU A 97 -15.97 -2.88 -4.39
N GLU A 98 -15.13 -2.91 -3.35
CA GLU A 98 -15.54 -2.65 -1.97
C GLU A 98 -16.04 -1.21 -1.79
N PHE A 99 -15.35 -0.23 -2.40
CA PHE A 99 -15.74 1.18 -2.38
C PHE A 99 -17.10 1.42 -3.03
N MET A 100 -17.36 0.77 -4.16
CA MET A 100 -18.66 0.89 -4.86
C MET A 100 -19.83 0.33 -4.05
N LYS A 101 -19.57 -0.62 -3.13
CA LYS A 101 -20.55 -1.22 -2.21
C LYS A 101 -20.77 -0.42 -0.92
N MET A 102 -19.92 0.59 -0.65
CA MET A 102 -20.08 1.42 0.56
C MET A 102 -21.36 2.25 0.49
N ASP A 103 -21.99 2.42 1.65
CA ASP A 103 -23.07 3.40 1.80
C ASP A 103 -22.52 4.83 1.61
N LYS A 104 -22.98 5.46 0.54
CA LYS A 104 -22.50 6.77 0.11
C LYS A 104 -22.84 7.92 1.07
N ASP A 105 -23.81 7.73 1.94
CA ASP A 105 -24.19 8.77 2.91
C ASP A 105 -23.32 8.72 4.17
N ASN A 106 -22.65 7.60 4.42
CA ASN A 106 -21.70 7.40 5.51
C ASN A 106 -20.22 7.53 5.07
N VAL A 107 -19.98 8.01 3.84
CA VAL A 107 -18.63 8.14 3.28
C VAL A 107 -18.37 9.55 2.78
N ILE A 108 -17.19 10.08 3.10
CA ILE A 108 -16.62 11.27 2.49
C ILE A 108 -15.51 10.83 1.54
N VAL A 109 -15.60 11.21 0.28
CA VAL A 109 -14.57 10.89 -0.72
C VAL A 109 -13.65 12.09 -0.91
N VAL A 110 -12.34 11.91 -0.67
CA VAL A 110 -11.35 12.99 -0.72
C VAL A 110 -10.34 12.74 -1.84
N ASP A 111 -10.35 13.63 -2.83
CA ASP A 111 -9.34 13.69 -3.88
C ASP A 111 -8.18 14.59 -3.44
N VAL A 112 -6.97 14.01 -3.29
CA VAL A 112 -5.77 14.74 -2.85
C VAL A 112 -4.89 15.17 -4.00
N ARG A 113 -5.37 15.03 -5.23
CA ARG A 113 -4.66 15.51 -6.41
C ARG A 113 -4.70 17.04 -6.48
N SER A 114 -3.85 17.61 -7.35
CA SER A 114 -3.84 19.06 -7.54
C SER A 114 -5.20 19.57 -8.06
N PRO A 115 -5.54 20.84 -7.85
CA PRO A 115 -6.79 21.42 -8.31
C PRO A 115 -7.02 21.24 -9.83
N ARG A 116 -5.97 21.32 -10.63
CA ARG A 116 -6.03 21.11 -12.10
C ARG A 116 -6.35 19.65 -12.44
N GLU A 117 -5.74 18.69 -11.71
CA GLU A 117 -6.06 17.26 -11.88
C GLU A 117 -7.53 16.98 -11.53
N TYR A 118 -8.02 17.56 -10.44
CA TYR A 118 -9.40 17.43 -9.98
C TYR A 118 -10.41 18.00 -11.00
N LYS A 119 -10.16 19.20 -11.48
CA LYS A 119 -11.02 19.87 -12.49
C LYS A 119 -11.11 19.10 -13.81
N ARG A 120 -10.09 18.33 -14.18
CA ARG A 120 -10.09 17.47 -15.38
C ARG A 120 -10.91 16.19 -15.21
N GLY A 121 -11.46 15.98 -14.05
CA GLY A 121 -12.32 14.84 -13.70
C GLY A 121 -11.89 14.19 -12.40
N THR A 122 -12.88 13.72 -11.65
CA THR A 122 -12.71 13.09 -10.35
C THR A 122 -13.75 11.98 -10.15
N ILE A 123 -13.68 11.28 -9.03
CA ILE A 123 -14.73 10.33 -8.61
C ILE A 123 -15.97 11.13 -8.19
N PRO A 124 -17.19 10.74 -8.59
CA PRO A 124 -18.40 11.42 -8.21
C PRO A 124 -18.52 11.67 -6.70
N ARG A 125 -19.00 12.84 -6.30
CA ARG A 125 -19.13 13.29 -4.90
C ARG A 125 -17.80 13.52 -4.18
N ALA A 126 -16.63 13.35 -4.84
CA ALA A 126 -15.36 13.66 -4.22
C ALA A 126 -15.19 15.17 -3.99
N ILE A 127 -14.66 15.53 -2.83
CA ILE A 127 -14.19 16.88 -2.52
C ILE A 127 -12.68 16.95 -2.74
N ASN A 128 -12.17 18.09 -3.14
CA ASN A 128 -10.74 18.26 -3.35
C ASN A 128 -10.07 18.88 -2.13
N ILE A 129 -9.19 18.11 -1.49
CA ILE A 129 -8.26 18.61 -0.47
C ILE A 129 -6.85 18.31 -0.98
N PRO A 130 -6.29 19.17 -1.84
CA PRO A 130 -5.04 18.90 -2.50
C PRO A 130 -3.88 18.88 -1.50
N LEU A 131 -3.04 17.83 -1.58
CA LEU A 131 -1.79 17.78 -0.82
C LEU A 131 -0.82 18.84 -1.32
N PHE A 132 -0.77 19.01 -2.66
CA PHE A 132 0.03 20.00 -3.37
C PHE A 132 -0.82 20.78 -4.36
N LEU A 133 -0.59 22.07 -4.46
CA LEU A 133 -1.19 22.94 -5.49
C LEU A 133 -0.55 22.65 -6.86
N ASP A 134 -1.07 23.26 -7.93
CA ASP A 134 -0.66 22.93 -9.29
C ASP A 134 0.82 23.20 -9.56
N GLU A 135 1.32 24.40 -9.18
CA GLU A 135 2.73 24.76 -9.36
C GLU A 135 3.67 23.89 -8.50
N GLU A 136 3.25 23.57 -7.29
CA GLU A 136 3.98 22.71 -6.36
C GLU A 136 4.09 21.29 -6.91
N HIS A 137 2.98 20.73 -7.39
CA HIS A 137 2.94 19.42 -8.01
C HIS A 137 3.82 19.34 -9.26
N GLU A 138 3.81 20.37 -10.10
CA GLU A 138 4.67 20.46 -11.28
C GLU A 138 6.15 20.57 -10.90
N LEU A 139 6.47 21.37 -9.88
CA LEU A 139 7.83 21.54 -9.39
C LEU A 139 8.39 20.21 -8.85
N ILE A 140 7.64 19.51 -7.98
CA ILE A 140 8.03 18.21 -7.48
C ILE A 140 8.25 17.21 -8.63
N GLY A 141 7.35 17.21 -9.62
CA GLY A 141 7.47 16.33 -10.79
C GLY A 141 8.69 16.63 -11.65
N ARG A 142 9.06 17.90 -11.81
CA ARG A 142 10.29 18.33 -12.52
C ARG A 142 11.54 17.91 -11.75
N THR A 143 11.57 18.14 -10.44
CA THR A 143 12.69 17.75 -9.57
C THR A 143 12.89 16.23 -9.60
N TYR A 144 11.79 15.45 -9.55
CA TYR A 144 11.88 14.00 -9.66
C TYR A 144 12.56 13.55 -10.97
N LYS A 145 12.24 14.18 -12.10
CA LYS A 145 12.80 13.83 -13.41
C LYS A 145 14.26 14.27 -13.56
N LYS A 146 14.63 15.42 -13.00
CA LYS A 146 15.96 16.03 -13.20
C LYS A 146 16.97 15.62 -12.15
N GLU A 147 16.54 15.49 -10.90
CA GLU A 147 17.42 15.36 -9.73
C GLU A 147 17.20 14.04 -8.96
N GLY A 148 16.16 13.28 -9.34
CA GLY A 148 15.87 11.97 -8.76
C GLY A 148 14.90 12.01 -7.58
N ARG A 149 14.67 10.79 -7.03
CA ARG A 149 13.62 10.55 -6.03
C ARG A 149 13.88 11.28 -4.71
N GLU A 150 15.08 11.24 -4.19
CA GLU A 150 15.43 11.81 -2.88
C GLU A 150 15.20 13.30 -2.83
N LYS A 151 15.75 14.03 -3.81
CA LYS A 151 15.55 15.47 -3.94
C LYS A 151 14.07 15.86 -4.06
N ALA A 152 13.30 15.08 -4.80
CA ALA A 152 11.86 15.31 -4.94
C ALA A 152 11.10 15.07 -3.63
N ILE A 153 11.51 14.10 -2.81
CA ILE A 153 10.93 13.85 -1.49
C ILE A 153 11.25 15.00 -0.54
N ASP A 154 12.50 15.44 -0.46
CA ASP A 154 12.90 16.57 0.38
C ASP A 154 12.12 17.83 0.03
N LEU A 155 12.03 18.14 -1.26
CA LEU A 155 11.21 19.26 -1.74
C LEU A 155 9.74 19.11 -1.36
N ALA A 156 9.18 17.91 -1.54
CA ALA A 156 7.78 17.64 -1.21
C ALA A 156 7.50 17.81 0.29
N LEU A 157 8.42 17.39 1.16
CA LEU A 157 8.30 17.58 2.62
C LEU A 157 8.33 19.07 3.01
N ASN A 158 9.24 19.85 2.43
CA ASN A 158 9.32 21.29 2.67
C ASN A 158 8.05 22.03 2.21
N ILE A 159 7.46 21.61 1.10
CA ILE A 159 6.20 22.17 0.60
C ILE A 159 5.03 21.73 1.50
N LEU A 160 5.02 20.46 1.91
CA LEU A 160 3.99 19.93 2.80
C LEU A 160 3.94 20.66 4.14
N GLU A 161 5.09 20.97 4.73
CA GLU A 161 5.18 21.76 5.96
C GLU A 161 4.41 23.08 5.84
N LYS A 162 4.61 23.80 4.73
CA LYS A 162 3.92 25.07 4.45
C LYS A 162 2.42 24.88 4.22
N ASN A 163 2.02 23.77 3.60
CA ASN A 163 0.63 23.49 3.26
C ASN A 163 -0.17 22.89 4.43
N LEU A 164 0.49 22.43 5.48
CA LEU A 164 -0.17 21.68 6.56
C LEU A 164 -1.30 22.45 7.23
N LYS A 165 -1.12 23.76 7.48
CA LYS A 165 -2.17 24.61 8.07
C LYS A 165 -3.44 24.60 7.21
N ARG A 166 -3.32 24.86 5.90
CA ARG A 166 -4.43 24.83 4.94
C ARG A 166 -5.13 23.46 4.92
N ILE A 167 -4.35 22.37 4.89
CA ILE A 167 -4.86 21.01 4.86
C ILE A 167 -5.67 20.73 6.15
N ILE A 168 -5.15 21.10 7.32
CA ILE A 168 -5.83 20.91 8.61
C ILE A 168 -7.13 21.72 8.66
N GLU A 169 -7.15 22.95 8.15
CA GLU A 169 -8.35 23.78 8.11
C GLU A 169 -9.46 23.13 7.27
N GLU A 170 -9.11 22.52 6.13
CA GLU A 170 -10.07 21.79 5.30
C GLU A 170 -10.55 20.49 5.98
N ILE A 171 -9.63 19.75 6.61
CA ILE A 171 -9.97 18.51 7.33
C ILE A 171 -10.93 18.78 8.50
N LYS A 172 -10.79 19.90 9.21
CA LYS A 172 -11.68 20.27 10.32
C LYS A 172 -13.14 20.48 9.91
N LYS A 173 -13.41 20.72 8.63
CA LYS A 173 -14.76 20.88 8.08
C LYS A 173 -15.47 19.55 7.82
N LEU A 174 -14.73 18.43 7.86
CA LEU A 174 -15.26 17.11 7.58
C LEU A 174 -16.05 16.56 8.79
N ASP A 175 -17.10 15.80 8.47
CA ASP A 175 -17.89 15.08 9.46
C ASP A 175 -17.09 13.89 10.01
N ARG A 176 -16.84 13.88 11.32
CA ARG A 176 -16.02 12.87 12.00
C ARG A 176 -16.68 11.51 12.14
N ASP A 177 -17.99 11.45 12.03
CA ASP A 177 -18.74 10.21 12.17
C ASP A 177 -18.68 9.37 10.88
N LYS A 178 -18.27 10.00 9.78
CA LYS A 178 -18.15 9.34 8.47
C LYS A 178 -16.78 8.74 8.23
N THR A 179 -16.76 7.69 7.43
CA THR A 179 -15.51 7.10 6.92
C THR A 179 -14.97 7.95 5.76
N VAL A 180 -13.70 8.34 5.83
CA VAL A 180 -13.05 9.07 4.75
C VAL A 180 -12.37 8.08 3.80
N VAL A 181 -12.76 8.10 2.52
CA VAL A 181 -12.06 7.38 1.45
C VAL A 181 -11.19 8.37 0.70
N VAL A 182 -9.87 8.19 0.81
CA VAL A 182 -8.88 9.09 0.21
C VAL A 182 -8.22 8.45 -1.01
N PHE A 183 -8.03 9.23 -2.07
CA PHE A 183 -7.34 8.76 -3.26
C PHE A 183 -6.47 9.85 -3.90
N CYS A 184 -5.46 9.40 -4.66
CA CYS A 184 -4.69 10.23 -5.57
C CYS A 184 -4.71 9.61 -6.98
N ALA A 185 -3.81 10.02 -7.87
CA ALA A 185 -3.83 9.53 -9.25
C ALA A 185 -3.68 7.99 -9.37
N ARG A 186 -2.85 7.35 -8.54
CA ARG A 186 -2.52 5.92 -8.59
C ARG A 186 -2.61 5.20 -7.23
N GLY A 187 -3.13 5.84 -6.19
CA GLY A 187 -3.15 5.27 -4.83
C GLY A 187 -1.79 5.24 -4.12
N GLY A 188 -0.83 6.07 -4.57
CA GLY A 188 0.54 6.12 -4.05
C GLY A 188 0.73 7.09 -2.88
N LEU A 189 1.97 7.65 -2.79
CA LEU A 189 2.46 8.44 -1.66
C LEU A 189 1.54 9.60 -1.23
N ARG A 190 0.97 10.35 -2.18
CA ARG A 190 0.09 11.50 -1.85
C ARG A 190 -1.11 11.08 -0.99
N SER A 191 -1.81 10.01 -1.38
CA SER A 191 -2.95 9.49 -0.61
C SER A 191 -2.51 8.82 0.70
N GLN A 192 -1.31 8.26 0.76
CA GLN A 192 -0.75 7.70 1.99
C GLN A 192 -0.46 8.77 3.04
N ILE A 193 0.18 9.87 2.64
CA ILE A 193 0.46 11.01 3.52
C ILE A 193 -0.85 11.61 4.05
N MET A 194 -1.82 11.88 3.16
CA MET A 194 -3.11 12.43 3.58
C MET A 194 -3.88 11.49 4.52
N ALA A 195 -3.85 10.18 4.27
CA ALA A 195 -4.47 9.21 5.16
C ALA A 195 -3.85 9.24 6.56
N THR A 196 -2.53 9.40 6.67
CA THR A 196 -1.85 9.56 7.95
C THR A 196 -2.29 10.82 8.68
N ILE A 197 -2.37 11.96 7.99
CA ILE A 197 -2.83 13.24 8.58
C ILE A 197 -4.28 13.10 9.07
N LEU A 198 -5.16 12.52 8.27
CA LEU A 198 -6.56 12.30 8.62
C LEU A 198 -6.72 11.39 9.85
N ARG A 199 -5.91 10.32 9.96
CA ARG A 199 -5.93 9.44 11.15
C ARG A 199 -5.44 10.15 12.39
N LEU A 200 -4.36 10.90 12.30
CA LEU A 200 -3.89 11.74 13.41
C LEU A 200 -4.96 12.75 13.86
N ALA A 201 -5.81 13.20 12.93
CA ALA A 201 -6.97 14.04 13.23
C ALA A 201 -8.19 13.26 13.77
N GLY A 202 -8.10 11.92 13.93
CA GLY A 202 -9.13 11.08 14.55
C GLY A 202 -10.19 10.53 13.58
N PHE A 203 -9.97 10.58 12.27
CA PHE A 203 -10.90 10.02 11.29
C PHE A 203 -10.69 8.52 11.04
N LYS A 204 -11.79 7.82 10.73
CA LYS A 204 -11.73 6.50 10.08
C LYS A 204 -11.37 6.69 8.61
N VAL A 205 -10.25 6.13 8.16
CA VAL A 205 -9.72 6.39 6.81
C VAL A 205 -9.49 5.11 6.04
N ARG A 206 -9.87 5.11 4.77
CA ARG A 206 -9.57 4.07 3.79
C ARG A 206 -8.87 4.70 2.58
N ARG A 207 -7.86 4.04 2.03
CA ARG A 207 -7.20 4.48 0.78
C ARG A 207 -7.68 3.64 -0.40
N LEU A 208 -8.13 4.30 -1.46
CA LEU A 208 -8.55 3.60 -2.67
C LEU A 208 -7.33 3.06 -3.44
N VAL A 209 -7.27 1.74 -3.59
CA VAL A 209 -6.25 1.06 -4.39
C VAL A 209 -6.40 1.44 -5.86
N GLY A 210 -5.26 1.69 -6.54
CA GLY A 210 -5.27 2.14 -7.94
C GLY A 210 -5.63 3.61 -8.13
N GLY A 211 -6.25 4.26 -7.13
CA GLY A 211 -6.63 5.67 -7.17
C GLY A 211 -7.56 6.01 -8.34
N PHE A 212 -7.49 7.26 -8.82
CA PHE A 212 -8.34 7.72 -9.92
C PHE A 212 -8.11 6.98 -11.24
N LYS A 213 -6.87 6.51 -11.51
CA LYS A 213 -6.59 5.72 -12.71
C LYS A 213 -7.31 4.37 -12.68
N GLY A 214 -7.28 3.67 -11.52
CA GLY A 214 -8.01 2.42 -11.34
C GLY A 214 -9.51 2.62 -11.53
N TYR A 215 -10.07 3.66 -10.93
CA TYR A 215 -11.48 4.02 -11.12
C TYR A 215 -11.86 4.25 -12.59
N LYS A 216 -11.03 5.00 -13.34
CA LYS A 216 -11.30 5.27 -14.77
C LYS A 216 -11.29 4.02 -15.65
N LEU A 217 -10.39 3.08 -15.40
CA LEU A 217 -10.27 1.85 -16.18
C LEU A 217 -11.47 0.91 -16.01
N ASP A 218 -12.12 0.96 -14.86
CA ASP A 218 -13.28 0.12 -14.55
C ASP A 218 -14.61 0.78 -14.98
N SER A 219 -14.59 2.09 -15.20
CA SER A 219 -15.76 2.89 -15.60
C SER A 219 -15.85 3.09 -17.14
N SER A 220 -14.91 2.51 -17.91
CA SER A 220 -14.83 2.54 -19.36
C SER A 220 -15.29 1.22 -19.95
#